data_a5cd7d28d40bdcfc7f3a7bd1ad0095aa
#
_entry.id   a5cd7d28d40bdcfc7f3a7bd1ad0095aa
#
_cell.length_a   1.000
_cell.length_b   1.000
_cell.length_c   1.000
_cell.angle_alpha   90.00
_cell.angle_beta   90.00
_cell.angle_gamma   90.00
#
_symmetry.space_group_name_H-M   'P 1'
#
loop_
_entity.id
_entity.type
_entity.pdbx_description
1 polymer ?
#
loop_
_entity_poly.entity_id
_entity_poly.type
_entity_poly.pdbx_seq_one_letter_code
_entity_poly.pdbx_strand_id
1 'polypeptide(L)'
;GYMARAAFIMDKLMHKMGLHGKSFIPLIMGFGCNVPAVMATRTIESRRSRLITMLILPFMSCSARLPIYIMIVGTMFAAHLRSTVLISLYVVGIVMAIIMSRLFSKTLFKGEDTPFVMELPPYRFPTAKAIARHTWEKGKEYLKKMGGIILTASIIVWALGYFPHNESLTPQEQQEQSFIGHIGKTIEPVFRAQGFDWKLDVGLVSGIGAKEIVASTMGILYNNGADAPDSDQQYKDLRSEMTADGITPLVAYSFLLF
;
A
#
# COMPACT_ATOMS: atom_id res chain seq x y z
N GLY A 1 11.25 -21.41 -16.74
CA GLY A 1 11.93 -20.87 -17.93
C GLY A 1 11.67 -19.39 -18.17
N TYR A 2 10.41 -18.96 -18.37
CA TYR A 2 10.08 -17.58 -18.76
C TYR A 2 10.50 -16.53 -17.71
N MET A 3 10.15 -16.73 -16.45
CA MET A 3 10.48 -15.78 -15.38
C MET A 3 11.99 -15.65 -15.12
N ALA A 4 12.74 -16.73 -15.29
CA ALA A 4 14.20 -16.68 -15.19
C ALA A 4 14.82 -15.80 -16.28
N ARG A 5 14.30 -15.89 -17.50
CA ARG A 5 14.75 -15.03 -18.62
C ARG A 5 14.33 -13.58 -18.45
N ALA A 6 13.12 -13.32 -17.95
CA ALA A 6 12.69 -11.97 -17.60
C ALA A 6 13.61 -11.35 -16.54
N ALA A 7 13.97 -12.09 -15.49
CA ALA A 7 14.92 -11.64 -14.49
C ALA A 7 16.30 -11.37 -15.08
N PHE A 8 16.76 -12.19 -16.03
CA PHE A 8 18.04 -11.99 -16.72
C PHE A 8 18.05 -10.72 -17.59
N ILE A 9 16.99 -10.49 -18.36
CA ILE A 9 16.88 -9.28 -19.20
C ILE A 9 16.87 -8.02 -18.33
N MET A 10 16.15 -8.07 -17.20
CA MET A 10 16.01 -6.93 -16.27
C MET A 10 17.21 -6.75 -15.35
N ASP A 11 18.15 -7.69 -15.34
CA ASP A 11 19.32 -7.66 -14.44
C ASP A 11 20.16 -6.38 -14.60
N LYS A 12 20.42 -5.96 -15.83
CA LYS A 12 21.14 -4.72 -16.12
C LYS A 12 20.47 -3.47 -15.51
N LEU A 13 19.12 -3.43 -15.51
CA LEU A 13 18.35 -2.34 -14.92
C LEU A 13 18.40 -2.41 -13.40
N MET A 14 18.21 -3.60 -12.84
CA MET A 14 18.24 -3.83 -11.40
C MET A 14 19.61 -3.52 -10.80
N HIS A 15 20.70 -3.86 -11.47
CA HIS A 15 22.06 -3.52 -11.04
C HIS A 15 22.28 -2.00 -10.96
N LYS A 16 21.73 -1.22 -11.88
CA LYS A 16 21.78 0.24 -11.79
C LYS A 16 21.07 0.79 -10.56
N MET A 17 20.11 0.05 -10.01
CA MET A 17 19.40 0.36 -8.78
C MET A 17 20.10 -0.19 -7.52
N GLY A 18 21.18 -0.96 -7.68
CA GLY A 18 21.88 -1.66 -6.60
C GLY A 18 21.16 -2.91 -6.11
N LEU A 19 20.40 -3.56 -7.00
CA LEU A 19 19.60 -4.75 -6.72
C LEU A 19 20.02 -5.90 -7.64
N HIS A 20 19.70 -7.11 -7.24
CA HIS A 20 19.87 -8.32 -8.03
C HIS A 20 18.72 -8.48 -9.05
N GLY A 21 18.97 -9.04 -10.23
CA GLY A 21 17.94 -9.22 -11.28
C GLY A 21 16.68 -9.95 -10.83
N LYS A 22 16.79 -10.90 -9.90
CA LYS A 22 15.64 -11.61 -9.31
C LYS A 22 14.71 -10.69 -8.50
N SER A 23 15.16 -9.49 -8.09
CA SER A 23 14.33 -8.50 -7.38
C SER A 23 13.21 -7.92 -8.24
N PHE A 24 13.33 -8.01 -9.55
CA PHE A 24 12.32 -7.55 -10.50
C PHE A 24 10.95 -8.24 -10.29
N ILE A 25 10.96 -9.54 -10.01
CA ILE A 25 9.73 -10.33 -9.84
C ILE A 25 8.92 -9.85 -8.60
N PRO A 26 9.52 -9.76 -7.39
CA PRO A 26 8.84 -9.18 -6.25
C PRO A 26 8.35 -7.74 -6.46
N LEU A 27 9.13 -6.90 -7.17
CA LEU A 27 8.73 -5.52 -7.42
C LEU A 27 7.48 -5.42 -8.30
N ILE A 28 7.39 -6.23 -9.38
CA ILE A 28 6.16 -6.28 -10.19
C ILE A 28 4.98 -6.81 -9.37
N MET A 29 5.19 -7.86 -8.58
CA MET A 29 4.13 -8.39 -7.72
C MET A 29 3.64 -7.35 -6.70
N GLY A 30 4.50 -6.41 -6.29
CA GLY A 30 4.18 -5.32 -5.37
C GLY A 30 3.08 -4.38 -5.87
N PHE A 31 2.92 -4.23 -7.19
CA PHE A 31 1.78 -3.47 -7.75
C PHE A 31 0.43 -4.17 -7.51
N GLY A 32 0.42 -5.50 -7.45
CA GLY A 32 -0.79 -6.25 -7.09
C GLY A 32 -1.00 -6.28 -5.58
N CYS A 33 -0.10 -6.93 -4.86
CA CYS A 33 -0.15 -7.05 -3.40
C CYS A 33 1.25 -7.16 -2.81
N ASN A 34 1.57 -6.32 -1.83
CA ASN A 34 2.88 -6.30 -1.19
C ASN A 34 3.17 -7.59 -0.40
N VAL A 35 2.15 -8.28 0.09
CA VAL A 35 2.32 -9.48 0.92
C VAL A 35 2.94 -10.65 0.14
N PRO A 36 2.37 -11.12 -0.98
CA PRO A 36 3.01 -12.15 -1.79
C PRO A 36 4.32 -11.64 -2.39
N ALA A 37 4.47 -10.33 -2.65
CA ALA A 37 5.70 -9.74 -3.12
C ALA A 37 6.84 -9.92 -2.09
N VAL A 38 6.59 -9.63 -0.81
CA VAL A 38 7.55 -9.88 0.28
C VAL A 38 7.85 -11.38 0.41
N MET A 39 6.85 -12.24 0.28
CA MET A 39 7.10 -13.70 0.30
C MET A 39 7.97 -14.16 -0.88
N ALA A 40 7.80 -13.55 -2.06
CA ALA A 40 8.59 -13.85 -3.26
C ALA A 40 10.06 -13.42 -3.11
N THR A 41 10.39 -12.47 -2.23
CA THR A 41 11.80 -12.09 -1.99
C THR A 41 12.67 -13.23 -1.48
N ARG A 42 12.07 -14.30 -0.95
CA ARG A 42 12.79 -15.52 -0.53
C ARG A 42 13.53 -16.21 -1.67
N THR A 43 13.14 -15.95 -2.91
CA THR A 43 13.83 -16.46 -4.11
C THR A 43 15.13 -15.73 -4.41
N ILE A 44 15.40 -14.61 -3.74
CA ILE A 44 16.63 -13.83 -3.89
C ILE A 44 17.70 -14.43 -2.97
N GLU A 45 18.80 -14.88 -3.53
CA GLU A 45 19.89 -15.55 -2.82
C GLU A 45 20.70 -14.57 -1.97
N SER A 46 21.02 -13.39 -2.51
CA SER A 46 21.72 -12.34 -1.80
C SER A 46 20.87 -11.79 -0.65
N ARG A 47 21.34 -11.96 0.58
CA ARG A 47 20.68 -11.40 1.79
C ARG A 47 20.54 -9.89 1.71
N ARG A 48 21.55 -9.20 1.16
CA ARG A 48 21.56 -7.75 0.95
C ARG A 48 20.43 -7.33 0.03
N SER A 49 20.42 -7.84 -1.21
CA SER A 49 19.39 -7.51 -2.21
C SER A 49 18.00 -7.89 -1.75
N ARG A 50 17.84 -8.99 -1.02
CA ARG A 50 16.56 -9.41 -0.41
C ARG A 50 16.06 -8.39 0.60
N LEU A 51 16.90 -7.92 1.54
CA LEU A 51 16.52 -6.93 2.54
C LEU A 51 16.16 -5.59 1.91
N ILE A 52 16.99 -5.11 0.97
CA ILE A 52 16.70 -3.86 0.24
C ILE A 52 15.37 -3.99 -0.50
N THR A 53 15.13 -5.10 -1.22
CA THR A 53 13.87 -5.33 -1.93
C THR A 53 12.68 -5.30 -0.99
N MET A 54 12.77 -5.94 0.20
CA MET A 54 11.69 -5.88 1.19
C MET A 54 11.42 -4.46 1.69
N LEU A 55 12.46 -3.66 1.90
CA LEU A 55 12.33 -2.27 2.39
C LEU A 55 11.74 -1.31 1.35
N ILE A 56 11.94 -1.58 0.06
CA ILE A 56 11.40 -0.70 -1.00
C ILE A 56 10.00 -1.11 -1.48
N LEU A 57 9.57 -2.35 -1.23
CA LEU A 57 8.24 -2.83 -1.62
C LEU A 57 7.08 -1.95 -1.13
N PRO A 58 7.09 -1.39 0.11
CA PRO A 58 6.02 -0.51 0.57
C PRO A 58 5.84 0.78 -0.26
N PHE A 59 6.86 1.23 -0.99
CA PHE A 59 6.75 2.38 -1.90
C PHE A 59 5.97 2.07 -3.18
N MET A 60 5.82 0.78 -3.52
CA MET A 60 4.98 0.37 -4.64
C MET A 60 3.51 0.54 -4.28
N SER A 61 2.79 1.32 -5.11
CA SER A 61 1.34 1.49 -4.96
C SER A 61 0.63 0.20 -5.34
N CYS A 62 0.14 -0.53 -4.33
CA CYS A 62 -0.60 -1.77 -4.54
C CYS A 62 -2.09 -1.53 -4.81
N SER A 63 -2.78 -2.54 -5.33
CA SER A 63 -4.22 -2.45 -5.65
C SER A 63 -5.11 -2.12 -4.44
N ALA A 64 -4.67 -2.43 -3.22
CA ALA A 64 -5.39 -2.09 -1.98
C ALA A 64 -5.49 -0.57 -1.73
N ARG A 65 -4.60 0.23 -2.32
CA ARG A 65 -4.66 1.69 -2.25
C ARG A 65 -5.62 2.31 -3.28
N LEU A 66 -6.00 1.56 -4.31
CA LEU A 66 -6.78 2.09 -5.42
C LEU A 66 -8.14 2.69 -4.97
N PRO A 67 -8.94 2.05 -4.08
CA PRO A 67 -10.20 2.62 -3.64
C PRO A 67 -10.06 4.00 -3.00
N ILE A 68 -9.08 4.18 -2.10
CA ILE A 68 -8.84 5.48 -1.48
C ILE A 68 -8.30 6.51 -2.47
N TYR A 69 -7.48 6.08 -3.44
CA TYR A 69 -7.03 6.97 -4.52
C TYR A 69 -8.20 7.48 -5.34
N ILE A 70 -9.12 6.60 -5.74
CA ILE A 70 -10.32 6.99 -6.50
C ILE A 70 -11.20 7.93 -5.69
N MET A 71 -11.44 7.63 -4.41
CA MET A 71 -12.25 8.45 -3.52
C MET A 71 -11.66 9.87 -3.37
N ILE A 72 -10.42 9.99 -2.94
CA ILE A 72 -9.80 11.30 -2.65
C ILE A 72 -9.50 12.08 -3.93
N VAL A 73 -8.96 11.44 -4.97
CA VAL A 73 -8.68 12.11 -6.24
C VAL A 73 -10.00 12.52 -6.94
N GLY A 74 -11.02 11.66 -6.87
CA GLY A 74 -12.36 11.97 -7.37
C GLY A 74 -13.00 13.17 -6.69
N THR A 75 -12.75 13.36 -5.40
CA THR A 75 -13.30 14.43 -4.57
C THR A 75 -12.54 15.75 -4.76
N MET A 76 -11.21 15.72 -4.66
CA MET A 76 -10.41 16.94 -4.57
C MET A 76 -9.96 17.50 -5.93
N PHE A 77 -9.88 16.67 -6.97
CA PHE A 77 -9.34 17.07 -8.26
C PHE A 77 -10.42 17.13 -9.36
N ALA A 78 -10.28 18.11 -10.26
CA ALA A 78 -11.17 18.26 -11.40
C ALA A 78 -11.08 17.03 -12.34
N ALA A 79 -12.20 16.69 -13.01
CA ALA A 79 -12.33 15.47 -13.81
C ALA A 79 -11.20 15.26 -14.84
N HIS A 80 -10.74 16.33 -15.49
CA HIS A 80 -9.66 16.27 -16.49
C HIS A 80 -8.26 16.01 -15.90
N LEU A 81 -8.06 16.29 -14.60
CA LEU A 81 -6.78 16.08 -13.90
C LEU A 81 -6.70 14.74 -13.17
N ARG A 82 -7.82 14.07 -12.93
CA ARG A 82 -7.89 12.83 -12.12
C ARG A 82 -6.93 11.76 -12.61
N SER A 83 -6.93 11.48 -13.90
CA SER A 83 -6.05 10.48 -14.51
C SER A 83 -4.57 10.85 -14.37
N THR A 84 -4.24 12.13 -14.59
CA THR A 84 -2.85 12.62 -14.45
C THR A 84 -2.35 12.51 -13.02
N VAL A 85 -3.20 12.86 -12.05
CA VAL A 85 -2.86 12.75 -10.62
C VAL A 85 -2.65 11.28 -10.23
N LEU A 86 -3.53 10.37 -10.66
CA LEU A 86 -3.37 8.93 -10.41
C LEU A 86 -2.05 8.40 -10.97
N ILE A 87 -1.75 8.72 -12.23
CA ILE A 87 -0.48 8.30 -12.86
C ILE A 87 0.71 8.90 -12.10
N SER A 88 0.65 10.16 -11.68
CA SER A 88 1.73 10.80 -10.93
C SER A 88 2.02 10.12 -9.60
N LEU A 89 0.99 9.64 -8.87
CA LEU A 89 1.16 8.89 -7.62
C LEU A 89 1.95 7.59 -7.85
N TYR A 90 1.63 6.85 -8.91
CA TYR A 90 2.39 5.65 -9.27
C TYR A 90 3.82 5.96 -9.66
N VAL A 91 4.02 7.00 -10.49
CA VAL A 91 5.37 7.42 -10.92
C VAL A 91 6.22 7.87 -9.75
N VAL A 92 5.66 8.68 -8.84
CA VAL A 92 6.35 9.12 -7.63
C VAL A 92 6.74 7.93 -6.75
N GLY A 93 5.84 6.97 -6.56
CA GLY A 93 6.14 5.73 -5.82
C GLY A 93 7.32 4.96 -6.42
N ILE A 94 7.34 4.78 -7.75
CA ILE A 94 8.44 4.12 -8.45
C ILE A 94 9.76 4.90 -8.31
N VAL A 95 9.72 6.22 -8.49
CA VAL A 95 10.91 7.08 -8.36
C VAL A 95 11.46 7.01 -6.94
N MET A 96 10.60 7.09 -5.92
CA MET A 96 11.00 6.95 -4.53
C MET A 96 11.60 5.58 -4.23
N ALA A 97 11.03 4.50 -4.76
CA ALA A 97 11.59 3.16 -4.62
C ALA A 97 13.00 3.07 -5.23
N ILE A 98 13.24 3.69 -6.40
CA ILE A 98 14.56 3.73 -7.03
C ILE A 98 15.56 4.54 -6.19
N ILE A 99 15.16 5.71 -5.69
CA ILE A 99 16.01 6.56 -4.85
C ILE A 99 16.38 5.82 -3.57
N MET A 100 15.39 5.27 -2.86
CA MET A 100 15.61 4.55 -1.61
C MET A 100 16.41 3.26 -1.80
N SER A 101 16.22 2.55 -2.91
CA SER A 101 17.04 1.40 -3.25
C SER A 101 18.52 1.77 -3.35
N ARG A 102 18.83 2.83 -4.08
CA ARG A 102 20.21 3.34 -4.21
C ARG A 102 20.79 3.84 -2.88
N LEU A 103 19.96 4.54 -2.10
CA LEU A 103 20.36 5.04 -0.80
C LEU A 103 20.71 3.88 0.14
N PHE A 104 19.83 2.90 0.29
CA PHE A 104 20.06 1.73 1.15
C PHE A 104 21.24 0.88 0.68
N SER A 105 21.41 0.74 -0.63
CA SER A 105 22.55 0.01 -1.21
C SER A 105 23.89 0.67 -0.90
N LYS A 106 23.95 2.02 -0.81
CA LYS A 106 25.18 2.76 -0.55
C LYS A 106 25.45 3.01 0.94
N THR A 107 24.40 3.14 1.76
CA THR A 107 24.52 3.53 3.17
C THR A 107 24.42 2.35 4.13
N LEU A 108 23.29 1.65 4.15
CA LEU A 108 23.00 0.60 5.13
C LEU A 108 23.64 -0.73 4.79
N PHE A 109 23.63 -1.10 3.53
CA PHE A 109 24.03 -2.43 3.08
C PHE A 109 25.24 -2.31 2.14
N LYS A 110 26.41 -1.94 2.71
CA LYS A 110 27.67 -1.93 1.98
C LYS A 110 28.17 -3.36 1.78
N GLY A 111 28.53 -3.73 0.57
CA GLY A 111 29.06 -5.03 0.19
C GLY A 111 28.92 -5.27 -1.30
N GLU A 112 29.69 -6.21 -1.83
CA GLU A 112 29.56 -6.63 -3.22
C GLU A 112 28.38 -7.62 -3.33
N ASP A 113 27.54 -7.41 -4.35
CA ASP A 113 26.55 -8.42 -4.73
C ASP A 113 27.29 -9.57 -5.39
N THR A 114 26.92 -10.80 -5.03
CA THR A 114 27.40 -11.99 -5.74
C THR A 114 27.01 -11.89 -7.21
N PRO A 115 27.93 -12.12 -8.15
CA PRO A 115 27.62 -12.05 -9.56
C PRO A 115 26.47 -13.00 -9.90
N PHE A 116 25.55 -12.50 -10.71
CA PHE A 116 24.38 -13.26 -11.14
C PHE A 116 24.81 -14.31 -12.18
N VAL A 117 25.13 -15.50 -11.72
CA VAL A 117 25.35 -16.65 -12.57
C VAL A 117 24.09 -17.52 -12.52
N MET A 118 23.27 -17.45 -13.56
CA MET A 118 22.10 -18.31 -13.68
C MET A 118 22.18 -19.12 -14.96
N GLU A 119 22.24 -20.43 -14.83
CA GLU A 119 21.99 -21.33 -15.95
C GLU A 119 20.54 -21.18 -16.39
N LEU A 120 20.33 -20.83 -17.66
CA LEU A 120 18.98 -20.69 -18.20
C LEU A 120 18.36 -22.07 -18.37
N PRO A 121 17.32 -22.42 -17.58
CA PRO A 121 16.70 -23.72 -17.70
C PRO A 121 16.04 -23.89 -19.08
N PRO A 122 16.04 -25.10 -19.65
CA PRO A 122 15.39 -25.38 -20.91
C PRO A 122 13.88 -25.12 -20.83
N TYR A 123 13.29 -24.71 -21.94
CA TYR A 123 11.84 -24.57 -22.04
C TYR A 123 11.18 -25.93 -21.91
N ARG A 124 10.34 -26.09 -20.88
CA ARG A 124 9.44 -27.24 -20.72
C ARG A 124 8.02 -26.73 -20.62
N PHE A 125 7.09 -27.35 -21.33
CA PHE A 125 5.67 -27.07 -21.17
C PHE A 125 5.24 -27.55 -19.78
N PRO A 126 4.64 -26.67 -18.95
CA PRO A 126 4.15 -27.04 -17.64
C PRO A 126 2.91 -27.94 -17.79
N THR A 127 2.84 -29.01 -17.00
CA THR A 127 1.64 -29.87 -16.97
C THR A 127 0.56 -29.21 -16.14
N ALA A 128 -0.70 -29.27 -16.60
CA ALA A 128 -1.85 -28.67 -15.91
C ALA A 128 -1.97 -29.16 -14.46
N LYS A 129 -1.71 -30.45 -14.20
CA LYS A 129 -1.73 -31.05 -12.87
C LYS A 129 -0.66 -30.45 -11.93
N ALA A 130 0.56 -30.19 -12.43
CA ALA A 130 1.62 -29.58 -11.64
C ALA A 130 1.28 -28.12 -11.31
N ILE A 131 0.75 -27.37 -12.30
CA ILE A 131 0.31 -25.98 -12.09
C ILE A 131 -0.76 -25.93 -11.00
N ALA A 132 -1.84 -26.72 -11.14
CA ALA A 132 -2.95 -26.74 -10.19
C ALA A 132 -2.49 -27.07 -8.76
N ARG A 133 -1.63 -28.09 -8.62
CA ARG A 133 -1.09 -28.48 -7.32
C ARG A 133 -0.25 -27.38 -6.68
N HIS A 134 0.73 -26.84 -7.41
CA HIS A 134 1.59 -25.78 -6.87
C HIS A 134 0.84 -24.48 -6.56
N THR A 135 -0.12 -24.11 -7.41
CA THR A 135 -0.97 -22.94 -7.17
C THR A 135 -1.81 -23.13 -5.90
N TRP A 136 -2.40 -24.33 -5.74
CA TRP A 136 -3.19 -24.66 -4.55
C TRP A 136 -2.35 -24.67 -3.26
N GLU A 137 -1.17 -25.28 -3.30
CA GLU A 137 -0.24 -25.32 -2.16
C GLU A 137 0.19 -23.91 -1.74
N LYS A 138 0.60 -23.08 -2.71
CA LYS A 138 1.00 -21.69 -2.45
C LYS A 138 -0.16 -20.81 -2.01
N GLY A 139 -1.32 -20.95 -2.62
CA GLY A 139 -2.56 -20.27 -2.22
C GLY A 139 -2.98 -20.63 -0.79
N LYS A 140 -2.94 -21.92 -0.44
CA LYS A 140 -3.26 -22.40 0.91
C LYS A 140 -2.27 -21.87 1.95
N GLU A 141 -0.96 -21.90 1.66
CA GLU A 141 0.06 -21.31 2.54
C GLU A 141 -0.16 -19.81 2.76
N TYR A 142 -0.48 -19.08 1.69
CA TYR A 142 -0.80 -17.66 1.74
C TYR A 142 -2.03 -17.39 2.62
N LEU A 143 -3.16 -18.06 2.35
CA LEU A 143 -4.39 -17.91 3.12
C LEU A 143 -4.19 -18.26 4.60
N LYS A 144 -3.46 -19.33 4.91
CA LYS A 144 -3.20 -19.73 6.28
C LYS A 144 -2.36 -18.70 7.05
N LYS A 145 -1.33 -18.13 6.40
CA LYS A 145 -0.44 -17.14 7.05
C LYS A 145 -1.07 -15.77 7.16
N MET A 146 -1.71 -15.32 6.08
CA MET A 146 -2.18 -13.95 5.98
C MET A 146 -3.58 -13.76 6.52
N GLY A 147 -4.46 -14.77 6.33
CA GLY A 147 -5.82 -14.74 6.87
C GLY A 147 -5.86 -14.52 8.38
N GLY A 148 -4.98 -15.21 9.12
CA GLY A 148 -4.89 -15.03 10.57
C GLY A 148 -4.42 -13.62 10.96
N ILE A 149 -3.36 -13.11 10.34
CA ILE A 149 -2.77 -11.80 10.66
C ILE A 149 -3.73 -10.67 10.29
N ILE A 150 -4.30 -10.71 9.09
CA ILE A 150 -5.25 -9.69 8.62
C ILE A 150 -6.51 -9.70 9.46
N LEU A 151 -7.07 -10.89 9.75
CA LEU A 151 -8.25 -11.02 10.60
C LEU A 151 -8.00 -10.45 12.00
N THR A 152 -6.88 -10.80 12.62
CA THR A 152 -6.54 -10.29 13.95
C THR A 152 -6.36 -8.77 13.94
N ALA A 153 -5.64 -8.22 12.95
CA ALA A 153 -5.46 -6.78 12.81
C ALA A 153 -6.79 -6.06 12.57
N SER A 154 -7.66 -6.61 11.72
CA SER A 154 -8.99 -6.05 11.45
C SER A 154 -9.88 -6.05 12.69
N ILE A 155 -9.86 -7.13 13.49
CA ILE A 155 -10.60 -7.20 14.76
C ILE A 155 -10.09 -6.15 15.75
N ILE A 156 -8.77 -5.97 15.86
CA ILE A 156 -8.17 -4.96 16.76
C ILE A 156 -8.59 -3.55 16.32
N VAL A 157 -8.46 -3.21 15.03
CA VAL A 157 -8.85 -1.89 14.51
C VAL A 157 -10.34 -1.66 14.69
N TRP A 158 -11.18 -2.68 14.41
CA TRP A 158 -12.60 -2.61 14.63
C TRP A 158 -12.93 -2.36 16.12
N ALA A 159 -12.32 -3.12 17.03
CA ALA A 159 -12.54 -2.95 18.45
C ALA A 159 -12.13 -1.56 18.96
N LEU A 160 -10.99 -1.03 18.49
CA LEU A 160 -10.52 0.32 18.81
C LEU A 160 -11.45 1.41 18.26
N GLY A 161 -12.08 1.19 17.10
CA GLY A 161 -13.06 2.10 16.51
C GLY A 161 -14.45 1.97 17.09
N TYR A 162 -14.82 0.80 17.63
CA TYR A 162 -16.14 0.53 18.18
C TYR A 162 -16.28 0.97 19.64
N PHE A 163 -15.25 0.81 20.46
CA PHE A 163 -15.28 1.13 21.88
C PHE A 163 -14.69 2.52 22.18
N PRO A 164 -15.29 3.31 23.12
CA PRO A 164 -16.55 3.09 23.84
C PRO A 164 -17.76 3.29 22.91
N HIS A 165 -18.79 2.42 23.04
CA HIS A 165 -20.00 2.47 22.22
C HIS A 165 -21.13 3.18 22.95
N ASN A 166 -21.73 4.18 22.30
CA ASN A 166 -22.89 4.91 22.77
C ASN A 166 -23.97 4.93 21.67
N GLU A 167 -25.11 4.29 21.90
CA GLU A 167 -26.18 4.17 20.90
C GLU A 167 -26.85 5.50 20.52
N SER A 168 -26.61 6.57 21.28
CA SER A 168 -27.21 7.90 21.07
C SER A 168 -26.38 8.82 20.15
N LEU A 169 -25.18 8.39 19.71
CA LEU A 169 -24.25 9.19 18.91
C LEU A 169 -24.33 8.83 17.42
N THR A 170 -24.07 9.82 16.58
CA THR A 170 -23.88 9.58 15.16
C THR A 170 -22.61 8.76 14.89
N PRO A 171 -22.50 8.03 13.77
CA PRO A 171 -21.29 7.24 13.46
C PRO A 171 -20.00 8.06 13.49
N GLN A 172 -20.06 9.34 13.12
CA GLN A 172 -18.93 10.27 13.17
C GLN A 172 -18.53 10.62 14.60
N GLU A 173 -19.49 11.02 15.44
CA GLU A 173 -19.27 11.34 16.87
C GLU A 173 -18.77 10.12 17.63
N GLN A 174 -19.27 8.96 17.28
CA GLN A 174 -18.80 7.69 17.85
C GLN A 174 -17.34 7.43 17.56
N GLN A 175 -16.90 7.64 16.32
CA GLN A 175 -15.49 7.50 15.94
C GLN A 175 -14.61 8.55 16.63
N GLU A 176 -15.09 9.76 16.81
CA GLU A 176 -14.38 10.83 17.53
C GLU A 176 -14.10 10.49 18.98
N GLN A 177 -15.06 9.82 19.64
CA GLN A 177 -14.96 9.38 21.06
C GLN A 177 -14.31 8.00 21.22
N SER A 178 -14.08 7.28 20.14
CA SER A 178 -13.46 5.96 20.16
C SER A 178 -11.98 6.04 20.56
N PHE A 179 -11.42 4.89 20.96
CA PHE A 179 -9.97 4.81 21.25
C PHE A 179 -9.12 5.20 20.04
N ILE A 180 -9.53 4.86 18.83
CA ILE A 180 -8.81 5.24 17.63
C ILE A 180 -8.88 6.74 17.36
N GLY A 181 -10.00 7.40 17.65
CA GLY A 181 -10.16 8.85 17.61
C GLY A 181 -9.25 9.57 18.60
N HIS A 182 -9.14 9.07 19.85
CA HIS A 182 -8.19 9.60 20.82
C HIS A 182 -6.74 9.45 20.40
N ILE A 183 -6.37 8.32 19.78
CA ILE A 183 -5.03 8.12 19.21
C ILE A 183 -4.78 9.13 18.10
N GLY A 184 -5.73 9.32 17.16
CA GLY A 184 -5.63 10.32 16.09
C GLY A 184 -5.39 11.72 16.63
N LYS A 185 -6.20 12.17 17.61
CA LYS A 185 -6.03 13.49 18.26
C LYS A 185 -4.70 13.63 19.00
N THR A 186 -4.16 12.56 19.55
CA THR A 186 -2.86 12.58 20.23
C THR A 186 -1.70 12.73 19.25
N ILE A 187 -1.86 12.18 18.04
CA ILE A 187 -0.85 12.20 16.98
C ILE A 187 -0.95 13.47 16.13
N GLU A 188 -2.11 14.11 16.06
CA GLU A 188 -2.38 15.34 15.29
C GLU A 188 -1.26 16.39 15.40
N PRO A 189 -0.73 16.77 16.61
CA PRO A 189 0.30 17.79 16.70
C PRO A 189 1.58 17.47 15.92
N VAL A 190 1.86 16.17 15.67
CA VAL A 190 3.03 15.73 14.90
C VAL A 190 2.81 15.95 13.41
N PHE A 191 1.61 15.64 12.91
CA PHE A 191 1.28 15.74 11.48
C PHE A 191 0.61 17.06 11.08
N ARG A 192 0.27 17.91 12.07
CA ARG A 192 -0.29 19.24 11.83
C ARG A 192 0.63 20.11 10.97
N ALA A 193 1.94 19.91 11.05
CA ALA A 193 2.90 20.59 10.18
C ALA A 193 2.71 20.25 8.69
N GLN A 194 2.10 19.12 8.38
CA GLN A 194 1.74 18.67 7.02
C GLN A 194 0.31 19.07 6.63
N GLY A 195 -0.45 19.69 7.55
CA GLY A 195 -1.83 20.06 7.35
C GLY A 195 -2.83 18.91 7.52
N PHE A 196 -2.43 17.82 8.20
CA PHE A 196 -3.36 16.71 8.49
C PHE A 196 -4.24 17.08 9.69
N ASP A 197 -5.51 16.72 9.55
CA ASP A 197 -6.52 16.76 10.62
C ASP A 197 -6.60 15.40 11.32
N TRP A 198 -7.13 15.36 12.53
CA TRP A 198 -7.30 14.13 13.31
C TRP A 198 -8.01 13.01 12.53
N LYS A 199 -8.94 13.34 11.62
CA LYS A 199 -9.64 12.36 10.75
C LYS A 199 -8.68 11.65 9.79
N LEU A 200 -7.77 12.42 9.16
CA LEU A 200 -6.72 11.86 8.32
C LEU A 200 -5.74 11.00 9.13
N ASP A 201 -5.42 11.43 10.35
CA ASP A 201 -4.54 10.68 11.25
C ASP A 201 -5.18 9.37 11.70
N VAL A 202 -6.48 9.35 11.99
CA VAL A 202 -7.24 8.10 12.22
C VAL A 202 -7.18 7.19 11.01
N GLY A 203 -7.30 7.75 9.79
CA GLY A 203 -7.12 7.00 8.55
C GLY A 203 -5.71 6.36 8.45
N LEU A 204 -4.65 7.11 8.74
CA LEU A 204 -3.28 6.61 8.75
C LEU A 204 -3.08 5.48 9.76
N VAL A 205 -3.56 5.65 10.99
CA VAL A 205 -3.45 4.64 12.05
C VAL A 205 -4.21 3.36 11.67
N SER A 206 -5.41 3.50 11.11
CA SER A 206 -6.19 2.37 10.58
C SER A 206 -5.44 1.63 9.48
N GLY A 207 -4.73 2.38 8.62
CA GLY A 207 -3.92 1.85 7.51
C GLY A 207 -2.72 1.01 7.93
N ILE A 208 -2.24 1.17 9.17
CA ILE A 208 -1.18 0.30 9.72
C ILE A 208 -1.68 -1.14 9.86
N GLY A 209 -2.94 -1.31 10.26
CA GLY A 209 -3.55 -2.64 10.38
C GLY A 209 -3.82 -3.30 9.03
N ALA A 210 -4.55 -2.59 8.18
CA ALA A 210 -4.83 -3.01 6.81
C ALA A 210 -5.20 -1.77 5.97
N LYS A 211 -4.57 -1.63 4.81
CA LYS A 211 -4.76 -0.45 3.94
C LYS A 211 -6.19 -0.33 3.40
N GLU A 212 -6.88 -1.46 3.27
CA GLU A 212 -8.28 -1.52 2.83
C GLU A 212 -9.22 -0.84 3.82
N ILE A 213 -8.89 -0.87 5.13
CA ILE A 213 -9.71 -0.27 6.19
C ILE A 213 -9.69 1.26 6.09
N VAL A 214 -8.62 1.86 5.55
CA VAL A 214 -8.52 3.32 5.39
C VAL A 214 -9.69 3.87 4.58
N ALA A 215 -10.05 3.23 3.47
CA ALA A 215 -11.14 3.69 2.63
C ALA A 215 -12.49 3.65 3.35
N SER A 216 -12.80 2.57 4.08
CA SER A 216 -14.04 2.47 4.85
C SER A 216 -14.04 3.40 6.07
N THR A 217 -12.91 3.58 6.77
CA THR A 217 -12.79 4.54 7.86
C THR A 217 -13.04 5.97 7.37
N MET A 218 -12.43 6.35 6.24
CA MET A 218 -12.65 7.65 5.64
C MET A 218 -14.10 7.81 5.14
N GLY A 219 -14.70 6.75 4.61
CA GLY A 219 -16.12 6.72 4.24
C GLY A 219 -17.04 6.98 5.44
N ILE A 220 -16.74 6.41 6.61
CA ILE A 220 -17.51 6.64 7.85
C ILE A 220 -17.31 8.08 8.34
N LEU A 221 -16.07 8.59 8.34
CA LEU A 221 -15.73 9.91 8.87
C LEU A 221 -16.27 11.07 8.01
N TYR A 222 -16.37 10.87 6.69
CA TYR A 222 -16.74 11.92 5.75
C TYR A 222 -18.04 11.66 4.98
N ASN A 223 -18.56 10.45 4.93
CA ASN A 223 -19.70 10.09 4.07
C ASN A 223 -20.78 9.26 4.80
N ASN A 224 -20.90 9.40 6.13
CA ASN A 224 -21.91 8.72 6.96
C ASN A 224 -22.02 7.21 6.71
N GLY A 225 -20.91 6.54 6.37
CA GLY A 225 -20.86 5.09 6.22
C GLY A 225 -21.05 4.54 4.81
N ALA A 226 -21.16 5.39 3.79
CA ALA A 226 -21.12 4.94 2.40
C ALA A 226 -19.68 4.63 1.95
N ASP A 227 -19.47 3.52 1.23
CA ASP A 227 -18.13 3.12 0.81
C ASP A 227 -17.50 4.16 -0.12
N ALA A 228 -17.76 4.18 -1.37
CA ALA A 228 -17.28 5.20 -2.32
C ALA A 228 -18.44 6.05 -2.80
N PRO A 229 -18.23 7.36 -3.05
CA PRO A 229 -19.28 8.18 -3.62
C PRO A 229 -19.68 7.67 -5.01
N ASP A 230 -20.95 7.33 -5.18
CA ASP A 230 -21.50 6.80 -6.44
C ASP A 230 -22.09 7.89 -7.36
N SER A 231 -22.27 9.11 -6.83
CA SER A 231 -22.89 10.22 -7.56
C SER A 231 -22.06 11.49 -7.49
N ASP A 232 -22.15 12.33 -8.54
CA ASP A 232 -21.47 13.63 -8.57
C ASP A 232 -21.86 14.55 -7.40
N GLN A 233 -23.05 14.37 -6.83
CA GLN A 233 -23.50 15.13 -5.68
C GLN A 233 -22.74 14.73 -4.42
N GLN A 234 -22.58 13.44 -4.17
CA GLN A 234 -21.82 12.91 -3.02
C GLN A 234 -20.33 13.34 -3.09
N TYR A 235 -19.73 13.39 -4.28
CA TYR A 235 -18.38 13.94 -4.44
C TYR A 235 -18.29 15.42 -4.08
N LYS A 236 -19.33 16.22 -4.38
CA LYS A 236 -19.36 17.64 -4.02
C LYS A 236 -19.55 17.85 -2.54
N ASP A 237 -20.45 17.09 -1.92
CA ASP A 237 -20.71 17.14 -0.47
C ASP A 237 -19.46 16.75 0.31
N LEU A 238 -18.83 15.64 -0.06
CA LEU A 238 -17.56 15.17 0.50
C LEU A 238 -16.44 16.22 0.35
N ARG A 239 -16.37 16.87 -0.83
CA ARG A 239 -15.40 17.94 -1.07
C ARG A 239 -15.64 19.14 -0.15
N SER A 240 -16.88 19.52 0.08
CA SER A 240 -17.23 20.66 0.95
C SER A 240 -16.82 20.39 2.39
N GLU A 241 -17.05 19.18 2.90
CA GLU A 241 -16.63 18.75 4.24
C GLU A 241 -15.11 18.72 4.38
N MET A 242 -14.40 18.05 3.46
CA MET A 242 -12.94 17.99 3.49
C MET A 242 -12.29 19.39 3.40
N THR A 243 -12.89 20.29 2.62
CA THR A 243 -12.40 21.68 2.51
C THR A 243 -12.69 22.48 3.77
N ALA A 244 -13.82 22.24 4.44
CA ALA A 244 -14.16 22.87 5.73
C ALA A 244 -13.20 22.46 6.84
N ASP A 245 -12.71 21.23 6.83
CA ASP A 245 -11.66 20.72 7.73
C ASP A 245 -10.24 21.22 7.35
N GLY A 246 -10.12 22.08 6.32
CA GLY A 246 -8.84 22.66 5.91
C GLY A 246 -7.99 21.78 4.99
N ILE A 247 -8.53 20.68 4.48
CA ILE A 247 -7.80 19.78 3.59
C ILE A 247 -7.73 20.41 2.19
N THR A 248 -6.53 20.82 1.81
CA THR A 248 -6.24 21.32 0.46
C THR A 248 -5.91 20.15 -0.48
N PRO A 249 -6.01 20.33 -1.81
CA PRO A 249 -5.61 19.31 -2.77
C PRO A 249 -4.15 18.83 -2.58
N LEU A 250 -3.28 19.70 -2.08
CA LEU A 250 -1.89 19.37 -1.81
C LEU A 250 -1.74 18.49 -0.58
N VAL A 251 -2.50 18.76 0.48
CA VAL A 251 -2.57 17.92 1.69
C VAL A 251 -3.14 16.54 1.33
N ALA A 252 -4.22 16.50 0.56
CA ALA A 252 -4.80 15.25 0.06
C ALA A 252 -3.80 14.43 -0.77
N TYR A 253 -3.03 15.08 -1.64
CA TYR A 253 -1.98 14.43 -2.42
C TYR A 253 -0.86 13.87 -1.52
N SER A 254 -0.41 14.63 -0.52
CA SER A 254 0.60 14.16 0.42
C SER A 254 0.13 12.95 1.24
N PHE A 255 -1.14 12.95 1.66
CA PHE A 255 -1.76 11.81 2.34
C PHE A 255 -1.77 10.55 1.47
N LEU A 256 -2.04 10.68 0.17
CA LEU A 256 -2.05 9.54 -0.76
C LEU A 256 -0.66 8.97 -1.05
N LEU A 257 0.40 9.75 -0.82
CA LEU A 257 1.78 9.27 -0.94
C LEU A 257 2.21 8.39 0.26
N PHE A 258 1.61 8.59 1.42
CA PHE A 258 1.84 7.80 2.62
C PHE A 258 1.17 6.41 2.51
#